data_3f4565b8568ba9a8f2dfd7e9194de421
#
_entry.id   3f4565b8568ba9a8f2dfd7e9194de421
#
_cell.length_a   1.000
_cell.length_b   1.000
_cell.length_c   1.000
_cell.angle_alpha   90.00
_cell.angle_beta   90.00
_cell.angle_gamma   90.00
#
_symmetry.space_group_name_H-M   'P 1'
#
loop_
_entity.id
_entity.type
_entity.pdbx_description
1 polymer ?
#
loop_
_entity_poly.entity_id
_entity_poly.type
_entity_poly.pdbx_seq_one_letter_code
_entity_poly.pdbx_strand_id
1 'polypeptide(L)'
;MRRLSLLTAVVVAMVVGAVLWAQERPAYFLVKVTITDQDAYGAYRDGFGSVFQQYGGEVLAVSAEPTVLEGEWEATATVIIRFDSRSEALEWYNSDGYQELVRIRQLASSADFILLDGRQQPG
;
A
#
# COMPACT_ATOMS: atom_id res chain seq x y z
N MET A 1 25.82 -43.58 2.54
CA MET A 1 26.21 -42.20 2.78
C MET A 1 25.69 -41.22 1.75
N ARG A 2 25.76 -41.50 0.47
CA ARG A 2 25.28 -40.57 -0.57
C ARG A 2 23.76 -40.32 -0.58
N ARG A 3 22.95 -41.31 -0.14
CA ARG A 3 21.48 -41.19 -0.11
C ARG A 3 20.93 -40.31 1.02
N LEU A 4 21.65 -40.21 2.14
CA LEU A 4 21.26 -39.39 3.30
C LEU A 4 21.45 -37.89 3.06
N SER A 5 22.47 -37.47 2.29
CA SER A 5 22.70 -36.06 1.98
C SER A 5 21.68 -35.47 1.00
N LEU A 6 21.13 -36.28 0.07
CA LEU A 6 20.09 -35.85 -0.86
C LEU A 6 18.74 -35.62 -0.16
N LEU A 7 18.37 -36.49 0.78
CA LEU A 7 17.14 -36.35 1.57
C LEU A 7 17.17 -35.10 2.46
N THR A 8 18.33 -34.79 3.05
CA THR A 8 18.50 -33.59 3.90
C THR A 8 18.35 -32.31 3.10
N ALA A 9 18.89 -32.24 1.90
CA ALA A 9 18.79 -31.07 1.01
C ALA A 9 17.34 -30.79 0.59
N VAL A 10 16.56 -31.82 0.29
CA VAL A 10 15.14 -31.67 -0.11
C VAL A 10 14.30 -31.15 1.03
N VAL A 11 14.52 -31.61 2.26
CA VAL A 11 13.76 -31.15 3.46
C VAL A 11 14.04 -29.68 3.73
N VAL A 12 15.28 -29.22 3.63
CA VAL A 12 15.65 -27.81 3.84
C VAL A 12 14.99 -26.91 2.81
N ALA A 13 14.95 -27.32 1.53
CA ALA A 13 14.30 -26.56 0.48
C ALA A 13 12.79 -26.39 0.69
N MET A 14 12.10 -27.44 1.19
CA MET A 14 10.67 -27.37 1.50
C MET A 14 10.36 -26.42 2.67
N VAL A 15 11.17 -26.41 3.71
CA VAL A 15 10.99 -25.53 4.87
C VAL A 15 11.14 -24.06 4.47
N VAL A 16 12.14 -23.71 3.66
CA VAL A 16 12.36 -22.34 3.19
C VAL A 16 11.20 -21.89 2.31
N GLY A 17 10.71 -22.72 1.40
CA GLY A 17 9.56 -22.41 0.56
C GLY A 17 8.28 -22.17 1.37
N ALA A 18 8.00 -22.99 2.38
CA ALA A 18 6.83 -22.83 3.25
C ALA A 18 6.88 -21.51 4.05
N VAL A 19 8.04 -21.11 4.56
CA VAL A 19 8.20 -19.86 5.31
C VAL A 19 7.95 -18.64 4.41
N LEU A 20 8.45 -18.64 3.17
CA LEU A 20 8.21 -17.54 2.22
C LEU A 20 6.72 -17.39 1.89
N TRP A 21 6.01 -18.49 1.67
CA TRP A 21 4.58 -18.47 1.41
C TRP A 21 3.75 -17.93 2.58
N ALA A 22 4.14 -18.25 3.82
CA ALA A 22 3.42 -17.84 5.02
C ALA A 22 3.55 -16.34 5.32
N GLN A 23 4.53 -15.63 4.74
CA GLN A 23 4.80 -14.22 5.04
C GLN A 23 4.14 -13.24 4.09
N GLU A 24 3.63 -13.70 2.94
CA GLU A 24 3.00 -12.81 1.96
C GLU A 24 1.54 -12.53 2.31
N ARG A 25 1.29 -11.30 2.72
CA ARG A 25 -0.04 -10.77 2.95
C ARG A 25 -0.19 -9.49 2.15
N PRO A 26 -1.36 -9.23 1.60
CA PRO A 26 -1.61 -7.93 1.03
C PRO A 26 -1.55 -6.86 2.11
N ALA A 27 -1.25 -5.65 1.71
CA ALA A 27 -1.26 -4.49 2.59
C ALA A 27 -2.13 -3.41 1.97
N TYR A 28 -2.78 -2.64 2.82
CA TYR A 28 -3.73 -1.61 2.39
C TYR A 28 -3.39 -0.28 3.02
N PHE A 29 -3.26 0.75 2.21
CA PHE A 29 -3.33 2.12 2.72
C PHE A 29 -4.78 2.53 2.83
N LEU A 30 -5.14 3.06 3.98
CA LEU A 30 -6.38 3.81 4.17
C LEU A 30 -5.99 5.26 4.35
N VAL A 31 -6.53 6.11 3.49
CA VAL A 31 -6.12 7.51 3.40
C VAL A 31 -7.33 8.41 3.53
N LYS A 32 -7.24 9.41 4.42
CA LYS A 32 -8.19 10.52 4.49
C LYS A 32 -7.45 11.78 4.07
N VAL A 33 -8.00 12.50 3.11
CA VAL A 33 -7.41 13.74 2.62
C VAL A 33 -8.42 14.86 2.74
N THR A 34 -8.03 15.96 3.37
CA THR A 34 -8.79 17.20 3.35
C THR A 34 -8.02 18.22 2.52
N ILE A 35 -8.53 18.51 1.33
CA ILE A 35 -7.88 19.43 0.39
C ILE A 35 -8.23 20.85 0.78
N THR A 36 -7.22 21.68 1.02
CA THR A 36 -7.38 23.09 1.41
C THR A 36 -7.10 24.04 0.24
N ASP A 37 -6.38 23.59 -0.77
CA ASP A 37 -6.07 24.36 -1.99
C ASP A 37 -6.19 23.42 -3.19
N GLN A 38 -7.31 23.49 -3.89
CA GLN A 38 -7.61 22.61 -5.02
C GLN A 38 -6.65 22.82 -6.20
N ASP A 39 -6.27 24.05 -6.46
CA ASP A 39 -5.36 24.36 -7.58
C ASP A 39 -3.95 23.82 -7.32
N ALA A 40 -3.44 24.04 -6.11
CA ALA A 40 -2.13 23.51 -5.71
C ALA A 40 -2.12 21.98 -5.66
N TYR A 41 -3.23 21.36 -5.24
CA TYR A 41 -3.35 19.91 -5.18
C TYR A 41 -3.34 19.26 -6.58
N GLY A 42 -3.69 20.01 -7.62
CA GLY A 42 -3.66 19.53 -9.00
C GLY A 42 -2.31 18.98 -9.43
N ALA A 43 -1.21 19.58 -8.99
CA ALA A 43 0.14 19.10 -9.29
C ALA A 43 0.40 17.71 -8.68
N TYR A 44 -0.13 17.44 -7.50
CA TYR A 44 -0.08 16.10 -6.89
C TYR A 44 -0.87 15.08 -7.73
N ARG A 45 -2.09 15.42 -8.13
CA ARG A 45 -2.91 14.54 -8.99
C ARG A 45 -2.21 14.22 -10.30
N ASP A 46 -1.64 15.22 -10.93
CA ASP A 46 -1.00 15.07 -12.24
C ASP A 46 0.23 14.17 -12.18
N GLY A 47 0.99 14.25 -11.08
CA GLY A 47 2.20 13.45 -10.91
C GLY A 47 1.98 12.05 -10.34
N PHE A 48 0.82 11.79 -9.74
CA PHE A 48 0.56 10.55 -9.02
C PHE A 48 0.67 9.31 -9.91
N GLY A 49 -0.01 9.31 -11.04
CA GLY A 49 -0.11 8.13 -11.90
C GLY A 49 1.24 7.64 -12.42
N SER A 50 2.09 8.55 -12.88
CA SER A 50 3.39 8.18 -13.46
C SER A 50 4.35 7.57 -12.44
N VAL A 51 4.28 7.99 -11.18
CA VAL A 51 5.07 7.41 -10.11
C VAL A 51 4.45 6.10 -9.65
N PHE A 52 3.14 6.09 -9.39
CA PHE A 52 2.42 4.94 -8.85
C PHE A 52 2.50 3.70 -9.74
N GLN A 53 2.37 3.87 -11.05
CA GLN A 53 2.41 2.74 -12.00
C GLN A 53 3.75 2.00 -12.05
N GLN A 54 4.82 2.59 -11.51
CA GLN A 54 6.13 1.93 -11.41
C GLN A 54 6.16 0.85 -10.32
N TYR A 55 5.15 0.84 -9.47
CA TYR A 55 5.01 -0.08 -8.33
C TYR A 55 3.75 -0.92 -8.51
N GLY A 56 3.66 -2.04 -7.87
CA GLY A 56 2.56 -2.98 -8.07
C GLY A 56 1.27 -2.67 -7.30
N GLY A 57 1.00 -1.38 -7.04
CA GLY A 57 -0.18 -0.98 -6.30
C GLY A 57 -1.44 -0.89 -7.16
N GLU A 58 -2.59 -0.94 -6.49
CA GLU A 58 -3.90 -0.81 -7.09
C GLU A 58 -4.77 0.10 -6.23
N VAL A 59 -5.35 1.14 -6.83
CA VAL A 59 -6.32 1.99 -6.14
C VAL A 59 -7.67 1.28 -6.18
N LEU A 60 -8.15 0.86 -5.02
CA LEU A 60 -9.40 0.09 -4.90
C LEU A 60 -10.62 0.97 -4.77
N ALA A 61 -10.50 2.11 -4.11
CA ALA A 61 -11.61 3.02 -3.90
C ALA A 61 -11.12 4.45 -3.76
N VAL A 62 -11.89 5.36 -4.33
CA VAL A 62 -11.76 6.81 -4.09
C VAL A 62 -13.18 7.33 -3.89
N SER A 63 -13.44 7.95 -2.75
CA SER A 63 -14.77 8.48 -2.44
C SER A 63 -14.68 9.92 -1.94
N ALA A 64 -15.38 10.81 -2.62
CA ALA A 64 -15.54 12.19 -2.18
C ALA A 64 -16.64 12.31 -1.12
N GLU A 65 -17.65 11.45 -1.18
CA GLU A 65 -18.82 11.48 -0.31
C GLU A 65 -19.17 10.06 0.18
N PRO A 66 -18.41 9.53 1.16
CA PRO A 66 -18.76 8.22 1.70
C PRO A 66 -20.08 8.26 2.46
N THR A 67 -20.84 7.16 2.42
CA THR A 67 -22.04 7.01 3.22
C THR A 67 -21.64 6.66 4.65
N VAL A 68 -21.84 7.58 5.57
CA VAL A 68 -21.55 7.35 7.00
C VAL A 68 -22.74 6.65 7.64
N LEU A 69 -22.53 5.44 8.14
CA LEU A 69 -23.58 4.65 8.81
C LEU A 69 -23.56 4.87 10.32
N GLU A 70 -22.41 5.11 10.88
CA GLU A 70 -22.23 5.40 12.32
C GLU A 70 -21.05 6.34 12.50
N GLY A 71 -21.18 7.28 13.41
CA GLY A 71 -20.12 8.21 13.78
C GLY A 71 -19.94 9.36 12.81
N GLU A 72 -18.75 9.92 12.82
CA GLU A 72 -18.38 11.06 12.00
C GLU A 72 -17.20 10.72 11.10
N TRP A 73 -17.22 11.20 9.87
CA TRP A 73 -16.14 10.99 8.91
C TRP A 73 -16.00 12.24 8.04
N GLU A 74 -14.99 13.05 8.34
CA GLU A 74 -14.75 14.28 7.59
C GLU A 74 -13.50 14.15 6.74
N ALA A 75 -13.66 14.28 5.44
CA ALA A 75 -12.56 14.27 4.48
C ALA A 75 -13.08 14.76 3.12
N THR A 76 -12.22 15.42 2.34
CA THR A 76 -12.51 15.72 0.95
C THR A 76 -12.49 14.45 0.10
N ALA A 77 -11.59 13.53 0.42
CA ALA A 77 -11.50 12.24 -0.24
C ALA A 77 -11.03 11.16 0.74
N THR A 78 -11.58 9.97 0.58
CA THR A 78 -11.13 8.75 1.27
C THR A 78 -10.66 7.77 0.20
N VAL A 79 -9.46 7.22 0.37
CA VAL A 79 -8.82 6.38 -0.64
C VAL A 79 -8.36 5.07 0.00
N ILE A 80 -8.56 3.97 -0.72
CA ILE A 80 -8.02 2.66 -0.34
C ILE A 80 -7.09 2.21 -1.46
N ILE A 81 -5.85 1.88 -1.11
CA ILE A 81 -4.82 1.42 -2.03
C ILE A 81 -4.31 0.07 -1.56
N ARG A 82 -4.23 -0.89 -2.46
CA ARG A 82 -3.74 -2.24 -2.17
C ARG A 82 -2.37 -2.45 -2.79
N PHE A 83 -1.49 -3.14 -2.05
CA PHE A 83 -0.24 -3.72 -2.54
C PHE A 83 -0.20 -5.21 -2.17
N ASP A 84 0.57 -6.00 -2.90
CA ASP A 84 0.69 -7.44 -2.65
C ASP A 84 1.40 -7.76 -1.34
N SER A 85 2.20 -6.81 -0.83
CA SER A 85 2.90 -6.96 0.45
C SER A 85 3.11 -5.61 1.13
N ARG A 86 3.35 -5.66 2.44
CA ARG A 86 3.75 -4.48 3.22
C ARG A 86 5.06 -3.88 2.70
N SER A 87 5.99 -4.73 2.31
CA SER A 87 7.28 -4.31 1.77
C SER A 87 7.12 -3.48 0.50
N GLU A 88 6.30 -3.93 -0.44
CA GLU A 88 6.02 -3.20 -1.68
C GLU A 88 5.30 -1.88 -1.41
N ALA A 89 4.35 -1.88 -0.48
CA ALA A 89 3.62 -0.67 -0.09
C ALA A 89 4.58 0.41 0.44
N LEU A 90 5.49 0.03 1.33
CA LEU A 90 6.48 0.95 1.89
C LEU A 90 7.53 1.37 0.88
N GLU A 91 7.89 0.50 -0.05
CA GLU A 91 8.80 0.83 -1.15
C GLU A 91 8.23 1.98 -2.00
N TRP A 92 6.96 1.90 -2.37
CA TRP A 92 6.29 2.99 -3.06
C TRP A 92 6.23 4.26 -2.22
N TYR A 93 5.72 4.15 -0.98
CA TYR A 93 5.53 5.30 -0.11
C TYR A 93 6.84 6.05 0.15
N ASN A 94 7.93 5.32 0.39
CA ASN A 94 9.24 5.89 0.71
C ASN A 94 10.09 6.21 -0.52
N SER A 95 9.59 5.96 -1.73
CA SER A 95 10.33 6.27 -2.95
C SER A 95 10.56 7.78 -3.07
N ASP A 96 11.67 8.15 -3.68
CA ASP A 96 11.99 9.56 -3.91
C ASP A 96 10.92 10.25 -4.74
N GLY A 97 10.40 9.58 -5.76
CA GLY A 97 9.36 10.10 -6.62
C GLY A 97 8.07 10.40 -5.86
N TYR A 98 7.62 9.46 -5.00
CA TYR A 98 6.41 9.71 -4.23
C TYR A 98 6.62 10.74 -3.12
N GLN A 99 7.75 10.72 -2.44
CA GLN A 99 8.04 11.70 -1.37
C GLN A 99 8.12 13.14 -1.90
N GLU A 100 8.52 13.32 -3.13
CA GLU A 100 8.46 14.63 -3.79
C GLU A 100 7.01 15.09 -3.97
N LEU A 101 6.12 14.19 -4.37
CA LEU A 101 4.68 14.46 -4.46
C LEU A 101 4.05 14.72 -3.08
N VAL A 102 4.51 14.04 -2.04
CA VAL A 102 4.03 14.25 -0.66
C VAL A 102 4.24 15.69 -0.22
N ARG A 103 5.37 16.30 -0.58
CA ARG A 103 5.63 17.72 -0.25
C ARG A 103 4.60 18.64 -0.88
N ILE A 104 4.24 18.37 -2.13
CA ILE A 104 3.20 19.13 -2.82
C ILE A 104 1.85 18.94 -2.13
N ARG A 105 1.51 17.68 -1.82
CA ARG A 105 0.26 17.34 -1.15
C ARG A 105 0.13 18.01 0.22
N GLN A 106 1.20 18.02 1.00
CA GLN A 106 1.21 18.60 2.34
C GLN A 106 0.99 20.12 2.35
N LEU A 107 1.40 20.83 1.29
CA LEU A 107 1.16 22.26 1.15
C LEU A 107 -0.30 22.57 0.76
N ALA A 108 -0.99 21.62 0.13
CA ALA A 108 -2.32 21.81 -0.44
C ALA A 108 -3.43 21.08 0.33
N SER A 109 -3.08 20.30 1.35
CA SER A 109 -4.02 19.45 2.07
C SER A 109 -3.48 19.04 3.43
N SER A 110 -4.36 18.49 4.26
CA SER A 110 -3.96 17.66 5.39
C SER A 110 -4.43 16.23 5.12
N ALA A 111 -3.63 15.25 5.50
CA ALA A 111 -3.95 13.85 5.22
C ALA A 111 -3.52 12.94 6.35
N ASP A 112 -4.31 11.91 6.56
CA ASP A 112 -3.99 10.80 7.44
C ASP A 112 -3.77 9.56 6.57
N PHE A 113 -2.58 9.00 6.65
CA PHE A 113 -2.20 7.77 5.96
C PHE A 113 -1.93 6.69 6.99
N ILE A 114 -2.64 5.57 6.90
CA ILE A 114 -2.33 4.39 7.70
C ILE A 114 -2.13 3.19 6.79
N LEU A 115 -1.23 2.30 7.18
CA LEU A 115 -0.96 1.06 6.48
C LEU A 115 -1.47 -0.10 7.33
N LEU A 116 -2.36 -0.88 6.75
CA LEU A 116 -2.99 -2.04 7.38
C LEU A 116 -2.46 -3.31 6.75
N ASP A 117 -2.16 -4.30 7.59
CA ASP A 117 -1.87 -5.64 7.08
C ASP A 117 -3.18 -6.34 6.73
N GLY A 118 -3.25 -6.89 5.53
CA GLY A 118 -4.38 -7.68 5.11
C GLY A 118 -4.46 -9.00 5.88
N ARG A 119 -5.63 -9.58 5.93
CA ARG A 119 -5.80 -10.90 6.54
C ARG A 119 -5.05 -11.94 5.73
N GLN A 120 -4.42 -12.85 6.44
CA GLN A 120 -3.85 -14.03 5.80
C GLN A 120 -5.01 -14.88 5.23
N GLN A 121 -4.95 -15.17 3.95
CA GLN A 121 -5.96 -16.00 3.32
C GLN A 121 -5.85 -17.41 3.89
N PRO A 122 -6.98 -18.05 4.30
CA PRO A 122 -6.95 -19.47 4.65
C PRO A 122 -6.58 -20.26 3.40
N GLY A 123 -5.53 -21.05 3.52
CA GLY A 123 -4.99 -21.89 2.44
C GLY A 123 -5.91 -23.04 2.06
#